data_88c1f5a96b0e9c74a4a6c8cf85ed797f
#
_entry.id   88c1f5a96b0e9c74a4a6c8cf85ed797f
#
_cell.length_a   1.000
_cell.length_b   1.000
_cell.length_c   1.000
_cell.angle_alpha   90.00
_cell.angle_beta   90.00
_cell.angle_gamma   90.00
#
_symmetry.space_group_name_H-M   'P 1'
#
loop_
_entity.id
_entity.type
_entity.pdbx_description
1 polymer ?
#
loop_
_entity_poly.entity_id
_entity_poly.type
_entity_poly.pdbx_seq_one_letter_code
_entity_poly.pdbx_strand_id
1 'polypeptide(L)'
;MQVDMHYYGTYTLARVAGLDRETSELIATASQFVDDNTSAGTIRFSDGGQMTLTATGHHFEHTKNLSSTAQRNIWIPFHFLPGGLGNTFTERLICKKNSATAAEMVDNHLGLSHKSFAPLLIGITAHVLADTFSHHNFSGASSRKNDIDQATITIMEPKNELTPLAEDRMRFFERFECLQPNIRVISEEELMGTLGHGAAASYPDLPYLTWSYKTATNPTQTVRRYNPDDFMEAAEALYSLFVQFAELRPNLTEMQPVPFDRIQDSLAIIFASPGNKHQRSGFWQFAMAQGIFLEGRQEEIPPYKGQMWKNSCEECASCPDCALITEMDVFKFYQAATIHKTYVLQELLPAHDISAY
;
A
#
# COMPACT_ATOMS: atom_id res chain seq x y z
N MET A 1 -3.96 2.96 0.00
CA MET A 1 -4.84 1.97 0.68
C MET A 1 -4.69 2.05 2.20
N GLN A 2 -5.24 1.11 3.01
CA GLN A 2 -5.13 1.15 4.47
C GLN A 2 -4.53 -0.16 5.01
N VAL A 3 -4.34 -0.27 6.35
CA VAL A 3 -3.68 -1.40 7.01
C VAL A 3 -4.29 -2.76 6.70
N ASP A 4 -5.61 -2.82 6.47
CA ASP A 4 -6.30 -4.03 6.06
C ASP A 4 -5.76 -4.60 4.74
N MET A 5 -5.34 -3.76 3.79
CA MET A 5 -4.71 -4.19 2.55
C MET A 5 -3.18 -4.23 2.67
N HIS A 6 -2.54 -3.12 3.15
CA HIS A 6 -1.09 -3.01 3.20
C HIS A 6 -0.41 -4.03 4.13
N TYR A 7 -1.07 -4.44 5.22
CA TYR A 7 -0.54 -5.48 6.10
C TYR A 7 -1.23 -6.81 5.90
N TYR A 8 -2.54 -6.90 6.20
CA TYR A 8 -3.25 -8.18 6.26
C TYR A 8 -3.45 -8.79 4.86
N GLY A 9 -3.81 -7.99 3.88
CA GLY A 9 -3.92 -8.42 2.48
C GLY A 9 -2.55 -8.82 1.91
N THR A 10 -1.53 -8.00 2.13
CA THR A 10 -0.15 -8.28 1.69
C THR A 10 0.38 -9.59 2.30
N TYR A 11 0.21 -9.79 3.62
CA TYR A 11 0.60 -11.05 4.27
C TYR A 11 -0.08 -12.25 3.63
N THR A 12 -1.41 -12.18 3.50
CA THR A 12 -2.21 -13.28 2.94
C THR A 12 -1.77 -13.62 1.51
N LEU A 13 -1.61 -12.60 0.65
CA LEU A 13 -1.21 -12.82 -0.75
C LEU A 13 0.23 -13.35 -0.86
N ALA A 14 1.14 -12.92 0.00
CA ALA A 14 2.50 -13.45 0.07
C ALA A 14 2.50 -14.94 0.47
N ARG A 15 1.68 -15.31 1.48
CA ARG A 15 1.50 -16.71 1.87
C ARG A 15 0.90 -17.56 0.75
N VAL A 16 -0.16 -17.03 0.10
CA VAL A 16 -0.82 -17.68 -1.05
C VAL A 16 0.15 -17.90 -2.22
N ALA A 17 1.08 -16.97 -2.43
CA ALA A 17 2.13 -17.08 -3.44
C ALA A 17 3.24 -18.10 -3.07
N GLY A 18 3.15 -18.74 -1.89
CA GLY A 18 4.06 -19.81 -1.47
C GLY A 18 5.20 -19.37 -0.55
N LEU A 19 5.36 -18.08 -0.27
CA LEU A 19 6.39 -17.59 0.64
C LEU A 19 6.17 -18.12 2.07
N ASP A 20 7.24 -18.32 2.82
CA ASP A 20 7.18 -18.74 4.22
C ASP A 20 6.58 -17.64 5.13
N ARG A 21 6.25 -18.01 6.37
CA ARG A 21 5.57 -17.12 7.33
C ARG A 21 6.42 -15.91 7.71
N GLU A 22 7.70 -16.13 7.95
CA GLU A 22 8.64 -15.08 8.37
C GLU A 22 8.83 -14.05 7.26
N THR A 23 9.09 -14.52 6.06
CA THR A 23 9.23 -13.66 4.87
C THR A 23 7.94 -12.89 4.59
N SER A 24 6.78 -13.55 4.70
CA SER A 24 5.48 -12.90 4.49
C SER A 24 5.19 -11.83 5.54
N GLU A 25 5.56 -12.06 6.83
CA GLU A 25 5.45 -11.06 7.89
C GLU A 25 6.38 -9.86 7.65
N LEU A 26 7.62 -10.10 7.21
CA LEU A 26 8.56 -9.03 6.87
C LEU A 26 8.06 -8.16 5.72
N ILE A 27 7.60 -8.79 4.64
CA ILE A 27 7.04 -8.09 3.46
C ILE A 27 5.83 -7.25 3.87
N ALA A 28 4.88 -7.84 4.61
CA ALA A 28 3.68 -7.15 5.05
C ALA A 28 3.98 -6.01 6.03
N THR A 29 4.92 -6.23 6.96
CA THR A 29 5.36 -5.19 7.90
C THR A 29 6.01 -4.04 7.15
N ALA A 30 6.89 -4.31 6.19
CA ALA A 30 7.53 -3.27 5.39
C ALA A 30 6.50 -2.50 4.54
N SER A 31 5.51 -3.20 3.97
CA SER A 31 4.44 -2.57 3.20
C SER A 31 3.65 -1.58 4.06
N GLN A 32 3.13 -1.97 5.22
CA GLN A 32 2.41 -1.03 6.10
C GLN A 32 3.32 0.03 6.72
N PHE A 33 4.58 -0.30 7.00
CA PHE A 33 5.50 0.64 7.62
C PHE A 33 5.85 1.82 6.71
N VAL A 34 5.62 1.72 5.40
CA VAL A 34 5.71 2.86 4.47
C VAL A 34 4.79 4.00 4.90
N ASP A 35 3.54 3.69 5.30
CA ASP A 35 2.59 4.69 5.83
C ASP A 35 3.03 5.28 7.18
N ASP A 36 3.58 4.43 8.04
CA ASP A 36 3.79 4.76 9.45
C ASP A 36 5.15 5.40 9.74
N ASN A 37 6.09 5.33 8.79
CA ASN A 37 7.45 5.82 8.99
C ASN A 37 7.58 7.30 8.61
N THR A 38 7.49 8.14 9.63
CA THR A 38 7.67 9.61 9.51
C THR A 38 9.08 10.08 9.88
N SER A 39 9.99 9.17 10.22
CA SER A 39 11.33 9.48 10.70
C SER A 39 12.26 9.85 9.55
N ALA A 40 12.93 10.99 9.69
CA ALA A 40 13.94 11.48 8.75
C ALA A 40 15.19 11.95 9.49
N GLY A 41 16.33 11.90 8.85
CA GLY A 41 17.59 12.39 9.41
C GLY A 41 18.66 11.32 9.48
N THR A 42 19.53 11.40 10.48
CA THR A 42 20.65 10.47 10.66
C THR A 42 20.76 10.06 12.11
N ILE A 43 20.77 8.76 12.38
CA ILE A 43 21.17 8.19 13.67
C ILE A 43 22.68 7.95 13.64
N ARG A 44 23.37 8.38 14.66
CA ARG A 44 24.79 8.08 14.89
C ARG A 44 24.93 7.03 15.97
N PHE A 45 25.70 6.02 15.70
CA PHE A 45 25.97 4.92 16.62
C PHE A 45 27.17 5.25 17.53
N SER A 46 27.27 4.53 18.64
CA SER A 46 28.33 4.77 19.64
C SER A 46 29.75 4.47 19.10
N ASP A 47 29.87 3.61 18.10
CA ASP A 47 31.14 3.28 17.44
C ASP A 47 31.56 4.25 16.32
N GLY A 48 30.74 5.30 16.06
CA GLY A 48 30.96 6.28 15.01
C GLY A 48 30.29 5.96 13.68
N GLY A 49 29.65 4.79 13.54
CA GLY A 49 28.80 4.46 12.40
C GLY A 49 27.55 5.32 12.36
N GLN A 50 26.84 5.30 11.22
CA GLN A 50 25.60 6.05 11.06
C GLN A 50 24.62 5.37 10.12
N MET A 51 23.31 5.64 10.34
CA MET A 51 22.23 5.22 9.49
C MET A 51 21.41 6.44 9.07
N THR A 52 21.11 6.55 7.77
CA THR A 52 20.19 7.57 7.26
C THR A 52 18.76 7.07 7.36
N LEU A 53 17.89 7.86 7.98
CA LEU A 53 16.47 7.62 8.07
C LEU A 53 15.78 8.29 6.88
N THR A 54 15.15 7.48 6.04
CA THR A 54 14.35 7.95 4.91
C THR A 54 12.89 7.91 5.31
N ALA A 55 12.27 9.08 5.53
CA ALA A 55 10.82 9.15 5.76
C ALA A 55 10.08 8.66 4.50
N THR A 56 9.08 7.83 4.70
CA THR A 56 8.24 7.26 3.65
C THR A 56 6.78 7.68 3.75
N GLY A 57 6.37 8.23 4.89
CA GLY A 57 5.05 8.79 5.15
C GLY A 57 5.13 10.07 5.99
N HIS A 58 4.01 10.77 6.09
CA HIS A 58 3.80 11.90 7.01
C HIS A 58 2.41 11.82 7.60
N HIS A 59 2.25 12.22 8.86
CA HIS A 59 0.93 12.44 9.42
C HIS A 59 0.22 13.56 8.66
N PHE A 60 -1.03 13.34 8.27
CA PHE A 60 -1.84 14.29 7.47
C PHE A 60 -1.94 15.68 8.12
N GLU A 61 -1.89 15.76 9.44
CA GLU A 61 -1.99 17.01 10.22
C GLU A 61 -0.77 17.93 10.09
N HIS A 62 0.33 17.49 9.47
CA HIS A 62 1.52 18.32 9.38
C HIS A 62 1.50 19.25 8.15
N THR A 63 1.54 20.55 8.38
CA THR A 63 1.76 21.60 7.34
C THR A 63 2.97 21.33 6.45
N LYS A 64 3.93 20.48 6.89
CA LYS A 64 5.06 19.99 6.08
C LYS A 64 4.63 19.29 4.80
N ASN A 65 3.45 18.67 4.77
CA ASN A 65 2.92 18.00 3.59
C ASN A 65 2.71 18.96 2.40
N LEU A 66 2.49 20.23 2.67
CA LEU A 66 2.34 21.28 1.65
C LEU A 66 3.68 21.72 1.06
N SER A 67 4.81 21.33 1.65
CA SER A 67 6.11 21.68 1.08
C SER A 67 6.39 20.88 -0.19
N SER A 68 6.93 21.55 -1.21
CA SER A 68 7.34 20.88 -2.46
C SER A 68 8.37 19.78 -2.21
N THR A 69 9.19 19.92 -1.18
CA THR A 69 10.18 18.92 -0.79
C THR A 69 9.52 17.63 -0.27
N ALA A 70 8.50 17.75 0.61
CA ALA A 70 7.77 16.58 1.11
C ALA A 70 7.00 15.87 -0.03
N GLN A 71 6.34 16.64 -0.90
CA GLN A 71 5.62 16.09 -2.05
C GLN A 71 6.54 15.29 -2.96
N ARG A 72 7.71 15.82 -3.29
CA ARG A 72 8.67 15.17 -4.19
C ARG A 72 9.39 13.99 -3.56
N ASN A 73 9.73 14.06 -2.27
CA ASN A 73 10.56 13.05 -1.62
C ASN A 73 9.77 11.93 -0.93
N ILE A 74 8.47 12.12 -0.69
CA ILE A 74 7.64 11.19 0.06
C ILE A 74 6.40 10.81 -0.76
N TRP A 75 5.53 11.77 -1.08
CA TRP A 75 4.26 11.46 -1.70
C TRP A 75 4.41 10.87 -3.11
N ILE A 76 5.28 11.45 -3.94
CA ILE A 76 5.50 10.95 -5.31
C ILE A 76 6.11 9.55 -5.32
N PRO A 77 7.27 9.28 -4.66
CA PRO A 77 7.90 7.97 -4.79
C PRO A 77 7.19 6.85 -4.02
N PHE A 78 6.52 7.16 -2.90
CA PHE A 78 6.00 6.11 -2.03
C PHE A 78 4.49 5.88 -2.12
N HIS A 79 3.68 6.89 -2.51
CA HIS A 79 2.21 6.79 -2.46
C HIS A 79 1.51 7.12 -3.77
N PHE A 80 2.09 7.94 -4.62
CA PHE A 80 1.48 8.40 -5.87
C PHE A 80 2.46 8.26 -7.03
N LEU A 81 2.89 7.03 -7.30
CA LEU A 81 3.84 6.79 -8.39
C LEU A 81 3.26 7.31 -9.71
N PRO A 82 3.94 8.25 -10.39
CA PRO A 82 3.47 8.81 -11.65
C PRO A 82 3.32 7.76 -12.74
N GLY A 83 2.22 7.84 -13.49
CA GLY A 83 2.00 6.92 -14.60
C GLY A 83 2.78 7.25 -15.89
N GLY A 84 3.45 8.41 -15.95
CA GLY A 84 4.27 8.80 -17.07
C GLY A 84 3.50 9.21 -18.34
N LEU A 85 2.17 9.24 -18.31
CA LEU A 85 1.33 9.47 -19.48
C LEU A 85 0.80 10.91 -19.53
N GLY A 86 0.87 11.55 -20.71
CA GLY A 86 0.31 12.87 -20.95
C GLY A 86 1.28 13.80 -21.67
N ASN A 87 0.74 14.93 -22.16
CA ASN A 87 1.49 15.92 -22.94
C ASN A 87 2.17 16.99 -22.06
N THR A 88 1.68 17.16 -20.83
CA THR A 88 2.20 18.15 -19.88
C THR A 88 2.84 17.45 -18.68
N PHE A 89 3.75 18.15 -18.01
CA PHE A 89 4.39 17.67 -16.81
C PHE A 89 3.36 17.23 -15.74
N THR A 90 2.32 18.04 -15.51
CA THR A 90 1.27 17.74 -14.53
C THR A 90 0.41 16.53 -14.91
N GLU A 91 0.22 16.25 -16.19
CA GLU A 91 -0.48 15.05 -16.66
C GLU A 91 0.38 13.79 -16.41
N ARG A 92 1.68 13.86 -16.69
CA ARG A 92 2.59 12.75 -16.43
C ARG A 92 2.74 12.40 -14.96
N LEU A 93 2.52 13.36 -14.05
CA LEU A 93 2.52 13.13 -12.60
C LEU A 93 1.28 12.40 -12.07
N ILE A 94 0.24 12.23 -12.87
CA ILE A 94 -0.98 11.54 -12.43
C ILE A 94 -0.69 10.04 -12.27
N CYS A 95 -1.00 9.50 -11.10
CA CYS A 95 -0.93 8.08 -10.80
C CYS A 95 -1.88 7.28 -11.71
N LYS A 96 -1.43 6.15 -12.22
CA LYS A 96 -2.20 5.24 -13.08
C LYS A 96 -2.04 3.81 -12.60
N LYS A 97 -3.14 3.05 -12.62
CA LYS A 97 -3.14 1.62 -12.27
C LYS A 97 -2.08 0.87 -13.06
N ASN A 98 -1.23 0.14 -12.36
CA ASN A 98 -0.25 -0.78 -12.95
C ASN A 98 0.41 -0.25 -14.24
N SER A 99 0.86 1.00 -14.20
CA SER A 99 1.45 1.70 -15.34
C SER A 99 2.79 1.09 -15.76
N ALA A 100 3.31 1.51 -16.92
CA ALA A 100 4.66 1.12 -17.35
C ALA A 100 5.71 1.49 -16.30
N THR A 101 5.61 2.66 -15.67
CA THR A 101 6.49 3.06 -14.56
C THR A 101 6.39 2.10 -13.37
N ALA A 102 5.17 1.62 -13.05
CA ALA A 102 4.99 0.63 -11.98
C ALA A 102 5.59 -0.73 -12.36
N ALA A 103 5.42 -1.19 -13.59
CA ALA A 103 6.04 -2.42 -14.08
C ALA A 103 7.57 -2.36 -14.06
N GLU A 104 8.16 -1.27 -14.54
CA GLU A 104 9.62 -1.05 -14.51
C GLU A 104 10.16 -0.99 -13.06
N MET A 105 9.40 -0.40 -12.13
CA MET A 105 9.75 -0.41 -10.71
C MET A 105 9.77 -1.85 -10.16
N VAL A 106 8.76 -2.65 -10.48
CA VAL A 106 8.68 -4.06 -10.06
C VAL A 106 9.86 -4.85 -10.62
N ASP A 107 10.14 -4.73 -11.90
CA ASP A 107 11.24 -5.45 -12.57
C ASP A 107 12.61 -5.08 -11.96
N ASN A 108 12.85 -3.79 -11.72
CA ASN A 108 14.08 -3.33 -11.08
C ASN A 108 14.24 -3.93 -9.68
N HIS A 109 13.20 -3.91 -8.86
CA HIS A 109 13.28 -4.41 -7.49
C HIS A 109 13.37 -5.93 -7.42
N LEU A 110 12.71 -6.67 -8.30
CA LEU A 110 12.90 -8.11 -8.46
C LEU A 110 14.34 -8.45 -8.88
N GLY A 111 14.98 -7.62 -9.71
CA GLY A 111 16.40 -7.73 -10.04
C GLY A 111 17.34 -7.64 -8.83
N LEU A 112 16.88 -7.02 -7.74
CA LEU A 112 17.60 -6.93 -6.46
C LEU A 112 17.25 -8.05 -5.47
N SER A 113 16.52 -9.07 -5.89
CA SER A 113 16.06 -10.18 -5.04
C SER A 113 17.16 -10.91 -4.28
N HIS A 114 18.40 -10.88 -4.78
CA HIS A 114 19.57 -11.51 -4.15
C HIS A 114 20.14 -10.73 -2.94
N LYS A 115 19.69 -9.51 -2.68
CA LYS A 115 20.16 -8.67 -1.58
C LYS A 115 19.54 -9.09 -0.24
N SER A 116 20.25 -8.83 0.88
CA SER A 116 19.76 -9.12 2.23
C SER A 116 18.49 -8.35 2.63
N PHE A 117 18.31 -7.16 2.08
CA PHE A 117 17.12 -6.31 2.29
C PHE A 117 15.97 -6.60 1.31
N ALA A 118 16.10 -7.60 0.44
CA ALA A 118 15.12 -7.85 -0.63
C ALA A 118 13.68 -8.05 -0.13
N PRO A 119 13.37 -8.83 0.92
CA PRO A 119 12.00 -8.94 1.41
C PRO A 119 11.37 -7.59 1.77
N LEU A 120 12.16 -6.70 2.38
CA LEU A 120 11.72 -5.36 2.77
C LEU A 120 11.50 -4.44 1.56
N LEU A 121 12.37 -4.55 0.55
CA LEU A 121 12.20 -3.82 -0.71
C LEU A 121 10.95 -4.31 -1.47
N ILE A 122 10.67 -5.60 -1.46
CA ILE A 122 9.43 -6.16 -2.04
C ILE A 122 8.19 -5.68 -1.26
N GLY A 123 8.28 -5.53 0.06
CA GLY A 123 7.21 -4.93 0.87
C GLY A 123 6.93 -3.47 0.49
N ILE A 124 7.98 -2.65 0.31
CA ILE A 124 7.85 -1.27 -0.19
C ILE A 124 7.26 -1.27 -1.61
N THR A 125 7.73 -2.17 -2.48
CA THR A 125 7.21 -2.33 -3.84
C THR A 125 5.73 -2.67 -3.83
N ALA A 126 5.32 -3.59 -2.96
CA ALA A 126 3.93 -4.00 -2.80
C ALA A 126 3.04 -2.84 -2.35
N HIS A 127 3.51 -2.02 -1.40
CA HIS A 127 2.81 -0.81 -0.98
C HIS A 127 2.58 0.13 -2.16
N VAL A 128 3.65 0.53 -2.84
CA VAL A 128 3.59 1.49 -3.95
C VAL A 128 2.73 0.94 -5.10
N LEU A 129 2.88 -0.34 -5.45
CA LEU A 129 2.10 -0.99 -6.49
C LEU A 129 0.61 -0.99 -6.16
N ALA A 130 0.24 -1.39 -4.92
CA ALA A 130 -1.15 -1.39 -4.44
C ALA A 130 -1.75 0.02 -4.49
N ASP A 131 -0.99 1.03 -4.05
CA ASP A 131 -1.42 2.41 -4.08
C ASP A 131 -1.68 2.94 -5.50
N THR A 132 -1.04 2.40 -6.54
CA THR A 132 -1.37 2.79 -7.91
C THR A 132 -2.82 2.49 -8.28
N PHE A 133 -3.45 1.50 -7.64
CA PHE A 133 -4.85 1.13 -7.89
C PHE A 133 -5.84 1.98 -7.09
N SER A 134 -5.54 2.32 -5.83
CA SER A 134 -6.41 3.19 -5.03
C SER A 134 -6.25 4.66 -5.41
N HIS A 135 -5.05 5.10 -5.68
CA HIS A 135 -4.72 6.50 -5.93
C HIS A 135 -4.75 6.91 -7.42
N HIS A 136 -5.21 6.03 -8.33
CA HIS A 136 -5.26 6.38 -9.74
C HIS A 136 -6.12 7.64 -9.99
N ASN A 137 -5.69 8.46 -10.92
CA ASN A 137 -6.21 9.77 -11.28
C ASN A 137 -5.87 10.91 -10.29
N PHE A 138 -5.09 10.65 -9.24
CA PHE A 138 -4.53 11.66 -8.36
C PHE A 138 -3.02 11.77 -8.55
N SER A 139 -2.43 12.83 -8.00
CA SER A 139 -1.00 13.12 -8.06
C SER A 139 -0.44 13.42 -6.68
N GLY A 140 0.75 12.92 -6.37
CA GLY A 140 1.51 13.23 -5.16
C GLY A 140 2.11 14.64 -5.11
N ALA A 141 1.82 15.47 -6.11
CA ALA A 141 2.10 16.90 -6.11
C ALA A 141 0.81 17.70 -6.04
N SER A 142 0.84 18.82 -5.32
CA SER A 142 -0.30 19.75 -5.27
C SER A 142 -0.64 20.25 -6.69
N SER A 143 -1.86 19.99 -7.12
CA SER A 143 -2.30 20.28 -8.47
C SER A 143 -3.81 20.48 -8.51
N ARG A 144 -4.27 21.40 -9.38
CA ARG A 144 -5.69 21.56 -9.69
C ARG A 144 -6.33 20.28 -10.30
N LYS A 145 -5.51 19.32 -10.75
CA LYS A 145 -5.98 18.02 -11.24
C LYS A 145 -6.51 17.15 -10.09
N ASN A 146 -6.02 17.37 -8.85
CA ASN A 146 -6.48 16.70 -7.64
C ASN A 146 -7.76 17.34 -7.06
N ASP A 147 -8.14 18.51 -7.57
CA ASP A 147 -9.27 19.28 -7.04
C ASP A 147 -10.59 18.64 -7.44
N ILE A 148 -11.37 18.24 -6.44
CA ILE A 148 -12.69 17.63 -6.59
C ILE A 148 -13.74 18.63 -6.11
N ASP A 149 -14.81 18.79 -6.88
CA ASP A 149 -16.01 19.45 -6.39
C ASP A 149 -16.71 18.52 -5.39
N GLN A 150 -16.46 18.76 -4.11
CA GLN A 150 -16.98 17.94 -3.00
C GLN A 150 -18.51 17.86 -2.98
N ALA A 151 -19.20 18.91 -3.47
CA ALA A 151 -20.66 18.91 -3.55
C ALA A 151 -21.19 17.89 -4.58
N THR A 152 -20.33 17.39 -5.46
CA THR A 152 -20.68 16.38 -6.48
C THR A 152 -20.38 14.95 -6.07
N ILE A 153 -19.77 14.76 -4.91
CA ILE A 153 -19.45 13.41 -4.40
C ILE A 153 -20.77 12.69 -4.10
N THR A 154 -20.94 11.53 -4.72
CA THR A 154 -22.08 10.66 -4.48
C THR A 154 -21.58 9.26 -4.13
N ILE A 155 -22.01 8.76 -2.97
CA ILE A 155 -21.77 7.38 -2.56
C ILE A 155 -22.95 6.55 -3.03
N MET A 156 -22.68 5.44 -3.70
CA MET A 156 -23.66 4.48 -4.15
C MET A 156 -23.65 3.28 -3.21
N GLU A 157 -24.83 2.76 -2.87
CA GLU A 157 -24.89 1.51 -2.12
C GLU A 157 -24.27 0.37 -2.93
N PRO A 158 -23.56 -0.59 -2.28
CA PRO A 158 -23.01 -1.73 -2.97
C PRO A 158 -24.12 -2.50 -3.70
N LYS A 159 -23.93 -2.81 -4.97
CA LYS A 159 -24.81 -3.73 -5.66
C LYS A 159 -24.58 -5.12 -5.09
N ASN A 160 -25.55 -5.65 -4.36
CA ASN A 160 -25.55 -7.00 -3.83
C ASN A 160 -25.90 -8.02 -4.96
N GLU A 161 -25.03 -8.13 -5.96
CA GLU A 161 -25.06 -9.28 -6.90
C GLU A 161 -23.99 -10.29 -6.49
N LEU A 162 -24.11 -10.81 -5.27
CA LEU A 162 -23.26 -11.88 -4.81
C LEU A 162 -23.84 -13.24 -5.24
N THR A 163 -22.98 -14.15 -5.64
CA THR A 163 -23.37 -15.53 -5.93
C THR A 163 -23.95 -16.22 -4.67
N PRO A 164 -24.79 -17.24 -4.77
CA PRO A 164 -25.34 -17.97 -3.60
C PRO A 164 -24.25 -18.45 -2.62
N LEU A 165 -23.07 -18.81 -3.13
CA LEU A 165 -21.93 -19.21 -2.29
C LEU A 165 -21.35 -18.01 -1.50
N ALA A 166 -21.38 -16.82 -2.09
CA ALA A 166 -20.97 -15.58 -1.46
C ALA A 166 -21.99 -15.14 -0.38
N GLU A 167 -23.29 -15.37 -0.61
CA GLU A 167 -24.33 -15.08 0.39
C GLU A 167 -24.21 -15.95 1.65
N ASP A 168 -23.91 -17.24 1.51
CA ASP A 168 -23.69 -18.12 2.66
C ASP A 168 -22.43 -17.74 3.46
N ARG A 169 -21.36 -17.30 2.79
CA ARG A 169 -20.15 -16.79 3.43
C ARG A 169 -20.39 -15.41 4.07
N MET A 170 -21.16 -14.52 3.45
CA MET A 170 -21.55 -13.25 4.07
C MET A 170 -22.37 -13.46 5.34
N ARG A 171 -23.37 -14.35 5.35
CA ARG A 171 -24.11 -14.69 6.57
C ARG A 171 -23.23 -15.19 7.69
N PHE A 172 -22.09 -15.78 7.37
CA PHE A 172 -21.08 -16.19 8.35
C PHE A 172 -20.34 -14.98 8.92
N PHE A 173 -19.96 -14.00 8.10
CA PHE A 173 -19.36 -12.74 8.54
C PHE A 173 -20.34 -11.83 9.29
N GLU A 174 -21.64 -11.83 8.94
CA GLU A 174 -22.71 -11.09 9.63
C GLU A 174 -22.91 -11.52 11.08
N ARG A 175 -22.48 -12.72 11.46
CA ARG A 175 -22.51 -13.17 12.87
C ARG A 175 -21.50 -12.45 13.76
N PHE A 176 -20.49 -11.80 13.20
CA PHE A 176 -19.71 -10.80 13.90
C PHE A 176 -20.43 -9.48 13.79
N GLU A 177 -21.01 -8.99 14.90
CA GLU A 177 -21.76 -7.74 15.00
C GLU A 177 -21.11 -6.61 14.19
N CYS A 178 -21.44 -6.51 12.90
CA CYS A 178 -21.08 -5.37 12.08
C CYS A 178 -22.00 -4.22 12.47
N LEU A 179 -21.55 -3.39 13.39
CA LEU A 179 -22.15 -2.09 13.63
C LEU A 179 -22.15 -1.31 12.31
N GLN A 180 -23.31 -0.80 11.91
CA GLN A 180 -23.46 0.01 10.72
C GLN A 180 -22.41 1.11 10.68
N PRO A 181 -21.74 1.34 9.54
CA PRO A 181 -20.78 2.41 9.44
C PRO A 181 -21.50 3.74 9.61
N ASN A 182 -21.27 4.42 10.71
CA ASN A 182 -21.50 5.86 10.78
C ASN A 182 -20.42 6.49 9.87
N ILE A 183 -20.76 6.66 8.59
CA ILE A 183 -19.94 7.40 7.62
C ILE A 183 -20.08 8.89 7.96
N ARG A 184 -19.34 9.30 8.97
CA ARG A 184 -18.97 10.69 9.20
C ARG A 184 -17.47 10.77 9.28
N VAL A 185 -16.83 10.73 8.10
CA VAL A 185 -15.48 11.24 7.95
C VAL A 185 -15.64 12.71 7.61
N ILE A 186 -15.56 13.57 8.60
CA ILE A 186 -15.63 15.01 8.42
C ILE A 186 -14.37 15.61 9.01
N SER A 187 -13.69 16.40 8.23
CA SER A 187 -13.14 17.72 8.48
C SER A 187 -11.63 17.94 8.62
N GLU A 188 -10.75 16.97 8.80
CA GLU A 188 -9.31 17.28 8.85
C GLU A 188 -8.65 17.29 7.45
N GLU A 189 -9.33 16.73 6.46
CA GLU A 189 -8.84 16.59 5.09
C GLU A 189 -9.15 17.78 4.18
N GLU A 190 -10.04 18.68 4.58
CA GLU A 190 -10.35 19.92 3.82
C GLU A 190 -9.13 20.85 3.65
N LEU A 191 -8.17 20.79 4.56
CA LEU A 191 -6.96 21.62 4.49
C LEU A 191 -5.95 21.14 3.42
N MET A 192 -6.07 19.90 2.96
CA MET A 192 -5.13 19.25 2.05
C MET A 192 -5.67 19.06 0.62
N GLY A 193 -6.80 19.65 0.29
CA GLY A 193 -7.63 19.38 -0.88
C GLY A 193 -6.95 19.34 -2.26
N THR A 194 -5.74 19.87 -2.41
CA THR A 194 -5.01 19.87 -3.70
C THR A 194 -3.86 18.87 -3.75
N LEU A 195 -3.59 18.11 -2.68
CA LEU A 195 -2.55 17.11 -2.60
C LEU A 195 -3.16 15.70 -2.59
N GLY A 196 -2.71 14.85 -3.51
CA GLY A 196 -3.20 13.48 -3.58
C GLY A 196 -4.71 13.41 -3.73
N HIS A 197 -5.33 12.53 -2.97
CA HIS A 197 -6.80 12.42 -2.90
C HIS A 197 -7.41 13.13 -1.68
N GLY A 198 -6.71 14.13 -1.10
CA GLY A 198 -7.20 14.84 0.09
C GLY A 198 -8.61 15.40 -0.07
N ALA A 199 -8.97 15.93 -1.26
CA ALA A 199 -10.32 16.38 -1.56
C ALA A 199 -11.37 15.26 -1.60
N ALA A 200 -10.95 14.00 -1.77
CA ALA A 200 -11.80 12.81 -1.77
C ALA A 200 -11.77 12.07 -0.43
N ALA A 201 -11.13 12.65 0.60
CA ALA A 201 -10.98 11.99 1.89
C ALA A 201 -10.39 10.56 1.76
N SER A 202 -10.85 9.62 2.59
CA SER A 202 -10.43 8.21 2.52
C SER A 202 -11.21 7.38 1.48
N TYR A 203 -12.06 7.97 0.65
CA TYR A 203 -12.91 7.19 -0.27
C TYR A 203 -12.12 6.26 -1.21
N PRO A 204 -10.98 6.66 -1.80
CA PRO A 204 -10.17 5.76 -2.62
C PRO A 204 -9.64 4.54 -1.87
N ASP A 205 -9.49 4.62 -0.53
CA ASP A 205 -8.85 3.61 0.30
C ASP A 205 -9.83 2.63 0.97
N LEU A 206 -11.13 2.83 0.73
CA LEU A 206 -12.19 1.97 1.26
C LEU A 206 -12.57 0.91 0.22
N PRO A 207 -12.20 -0.38 0.40
CA PRO A 207 -12.36 -1.41 -0.62
C PRO A 207 -13.80 -1.62 -1.08
N TYR A 208 -14.76 -1.48 -0.18
CA TYR A 208 -16.18 -1.73 -0.43
C TYR A 208 -16.93 -0.58 -1.10
N LEU A 209 -16.28 0.58 -1.30
CA LEU A 209 -16.97 1.79 -1.69
C LEU A 209 -17.20 1.87 -3.20
N THR A 210 -18.45 2.18 -3.59
CA THR A 210 -18.80 2.64 -4.93
C THR A 210 -19.19 4.11 -4.84
N TRP A 211 -18.51 4.95 -5.62
CA TRP A 211 -18.71 6.39 -5.53
C TRP A 211 -18.44 7.10 -6.84
N SER A 212 -18.86 8.36 -6.93
CA SER A 212 -18.59 9.20 -8.08
C SER A 212 -18.35 10.64 -7.68
N TYR A 213 -17.65 11.38 -8.53
CA TYR A 213 -17.32 12.78 -8.33
C TYR A 213 -17.09 13.50 -9.65
N LYS A 214 -17.00 14.82 -9.59
CA LYS A 214 -16.53 15.66 -10.70
C LYS A 214 -15.27 16.41 -10.27
N THR A 215 -14.34 16.59 -11.19
CA THR A 215 -13.17 17.42 -10.91
C THR A 215 -13.47 18.88 -11.23
N ALA A 216 -12.86 19.82 -10.51
CA ALA A 216 -12.98 21.24 -10.77
C ALA A 216 -12.48 21.61 -12.17
N THR A 217 -11.54 20.84 -12.74
CA THR A 217 -10.99 21.04 -14.09
C THR A 217 -11.88 20.50 -15.20
N ASN A 218 -12.83 19.59 -14.90
CA ASN A 218 -13.78 19.06 -15.86
C ASN A 218 -15.17 18.82 -15.19
N PRO A 219 -15.94 19.88 -14.91
CA PRO A 219 -17.20 19.78 -14.18
C PRO A 219 -18.33 19.10 -14.95
N THR A 220 -18.15 18.88 -16.26
CA THR A 220 -19.17 18.22 -17.10
C THR A 220 -19.04 16.70 -17.09
N GLN A 221 -17.88 16.16 -16.74
CA GLN A 221 -17.62 14.72 -16.71
C GLN A 221 -17.68 14.17 -15.30
N THR A 222 -18.55 13.18 -15.07
CA THR A 222 -18.59 12.42 -13.81
C THR A 222 -17.59 11.27 -13.89
N VAL A 223 -16.65 11.24 -12.93
CA VAL A 223 -15.77 10.11 -12.69
C VAL A 223 -16.49 9.14 -11.77
N ARG A 224 -16.55 7.87 -12.14
CA ARG A 224 -17.12 6.79 -11.31
C ARG A 224 -16.00 5.88 -10.85
N ARG A 225 -16.05 5.49 -9.58
CA ARG A 225 -15.11 4.57 -8.94
C ARG A 225 -15.88 3.39 -8.37
N TYR A 226 -15.40 2.19 -8.67
CA TYR A 226 -15.86 0.94 -8.07
C TYR A 226 -14.64 0.29 -7.39
N ASN A 227 -14.43 0.63 -6.12
CA ASN A 227 -13.22 0.24 -5.40
C ASN A 227 -13.04 -1.27 -5.26
N PRO A 228 -14.11 -2.12 -5.12
CA PRO A 228 -13.90 -3.56 -5.09
C PRO A 228 -13.11 -4.10 -6.29
N ASP A 229 -13.33 -3.56 -7.50
CA ASP A 229 -12.55 -3.95 -8.69
C ASP A 229 -11.12 -3.42 -8.61
N ASP A 230 -10.94 -2.16 -8.18
CA ASP A 230 -9.61 -1.56 -7.99
C ASP A 230 -8.76 -2.40 -7.01
N PHE A 231 -9.36 -2.88 -5.92
CA PHE A 231 -8.69 -3.72 -4.93
C PHE A 231 -8.46 -5.16 -5.42
N MET A 232 -9.36 -5.71 -6.22
CA MET A 232 -9.17 -7.02 -6.84
C MET A 232 -8.00 -7.01 -7.83
N GLU A 233 -7.94 -6.00 -8.70
CA GLU A 233 -6.83 -5.81 -9.63
C GLU A 233 -5.50 -5.60 -8.87
N ALA A 234 -5.52 -4.85 -7.75
CA ALA A 234 -4.36 -4.71 -6.88
C ALA A 234 -3.92 -6.04 -6.28
N ALA A 235 -4.86 -6.85 -5.78
CA ALA A 235 -4.56 -8.16 -5.21
C ALA A 235 -3.93 -9.11 -6.24
N GLU A 236 -4.42 -9.12 -7.49
CA GLU A 236 -3.85 -9.91 -8.57
C GLU A 236 -2.42 -9.46 -8.92
N ALA A 237 -2.19 -8.14 -8.98
CA ALA A 237 -0.86 -7.59 -9.24
C ALA A 237 0.13 -7.93 -8.11
N LEU A 238 -0.30 -7.84 -6.85
CA LEU A 238 0.52 -8.22 -5.69
C LEU A 238 0.81 -9.72 -5.67
N TYR A 239 -0.19 -10.55 -5.93
CA TYR A 239 0.01 -11.99 -6.05
C TYR A 239 1.06 -12.32 -7.12
N SER A 240 0.96 -11.71 -8.30
CA SER A 240 1.94 -11.88 -9.38
C SER A 240 3.35 -11.45 -8.96
N LEU A 241 3.49 -10.32 -8.28
CA LEU A 241 4.77 -9.86 -7.71
C LEU A 241 5.36 -10.90 -6.75
N PHE A 242 4.56 -11.45 -5.85
CA PHE A 242 5.04 -12.40 -4.84
C PHE A 242 5.37 -13.76 -5.42
N VAL A 243 4.63 -14.25 -6.43
CA VAL A 243 4.98 -15.47 -7.16
C VAL A 243 6.34 -15.31 -7.86
N GLN A 244 6.56 -14.21 -8.56
CA GLN A 244 7.85 -13.94 -9.21
C GLN A 244 9.00 -13.84 -8.18
N PHE A 245 8.76 -13.20 -7.03
CA PHE A 245 9.76 -13.14 -5.97
C PHE A 245 10.05 -14.52 -5.37
N ALA A 246 9.02 -15.36 -5.16
CA ALA A 246 9.15 -16.73 -4.68
C ALA A 246 9.99 -17.61 -5.64
N GLU A 247 9.77 -17.46 -6.94
CA GLU A 247 10.55 -18.15 -7.98
C GLU A 247 12.05 -17.74 -7.95
N LEU A 248 12.33 -16.46 -7.72
CA LEU A 248 13.70 -15.95 -7.59
C LEU A 248 14.36 -16.34 -6.26
N ARG A 249 13.56 -16.64 -5.23
CA ARG A 249 14.02 -16.94 -3.87
C ARG A 249 13.38 -18.22 -3.31
N PRO A 250 13.62 -19.39 -3.93
CA PRO A 250 13.01 -20.65 -3.50
C PRO A 250 13.36 -21.05 -2.06
N ASN A 251 14.45 -20.50 -1.50
CA ASN A 251 14.81 -20.69 -0.10
C ASN A 251 13.92 -19.92 0.90
N LEU A 252 13.04 -19.03 0.43
CA LEU A 252 12.06 -18.27 1.23
C LEU A 252 10.64 -18.80 1.01
N THR A 253 10.48 -19.98 0.42
CA THR A 253 9.19 -20.61 0.15
C THR A 253 8.94 -21.80 1.07
N GLU A 254 7.69 -22.03 1.42
CA GLU A 254 7.26 -23.12 2.29
C GLU A 254 6.26 -24.06 1.58
N MET A 255 5.60 -23.57 0.55
CA MET A 255 4.55 -24.31 -0.17
C MET A 255 4.48 -23.90 -1.63
N GLN A 256 3.78 -24.69 -2.44
CA GLN A 256 3.45 -24.31 -3.81
C GLN A 256 2.43 -23.15 -3.79
N PRO A 257 2.48 -22.23 -4.75
CA PRO A 257 1.49 -21.17 -4.87
C PRO A 257 0.08 -21.76 -5.02
N VAL A 258 -0.88 -21.21 -4.27
CA VAL A 258 -2.31 -21.46 -4.51
C VAL A 258 -2.75 -20.62 -5.69
N PRO A 259 -3.33 -21.19 -6.76
CA PRO A 259 -3.76 -20.41 -7.93
C PRO A 259 -4.72 -19.27 -7.57
N PHE A 260 -4.55 -18.10 -8.18
CA PHE A 260 -5.31 -16.88 -7.85
C PHE A 260 -6.83 -17.07 -8.01
N ASP A 261 -7.26 -17.82 -9.03
CA ASP A 261 -8.67 -18.14 -9.28
C ASP A 261 -9.34 -18.90 -8.11
N ARG A 262 -8.57 -19.62 -7.30
CA ARG A 262 -9.09 -20.33 -6.11
C ARG A 262 -9.41 -19.39 -4.94
N ILE A 263 -8.81 -18.22 -4.91
CA ILE A 263 -8.99 -17.25 -3.81
C ILE A 263 -9.84 -16.06 -4.22
N GLN A 264 -10.08 -15.84 -5.51
CA GLN A 264 -10.73 -14.65 -6.06
C GLN A 264 -12.12 -14.41 -5.47
N ASP A 265 -12.96 -15.43 -5.32
CA ASP A 265 -14.29 -15.30 -4.72
C ASP A 265 -14.21 -14.84 -3.26
N SER A 266 -13.22 -15.34 -2.50
CA SER A 266 -13.03 -14.98 -1.10
C SER A 266 -12.52 -13.54 -0.97
N LEU A 267 -11.64 -13.10 -1.87
CA LEU A 267 -11.21 -11.71 -1.97
C LEU A 267 -12.37 -10.78 -2.30
N ALA A 268 -13.23 -11.15 -3.26
CA ALA A 268 -14.40 -10.37 -3.64
C ALA A 268 -15.33 -10.11 -2.44
N ILE A 269 -15.52 -11.12 -1.57
CA ILE A 269 -16.31 -10.98 -0.35
C ILE A 269 -15.65 -9.99 0.62
N ILE A 270 -14.35 -10.13 0.84
CA ILE A 270 -13.61 -9.23 1.75
C ILE A 270 -13.68 -7.78 1.23
N PHE A 271 -13.44 -7.57 -0.05
CA PHE A 271 -13.44 -6.23 -0.63
C PHE A 271 -14.85 -5.61 -0.70
N ALA A 272 -15.89 -6.41 -0.80
CA ALA A 272 -17.28 -5.91 -0.76
C ALA A 272 -17.82 -5.70 0.67
N SER A 273 -17.11 -6.17 1.71
CA SER A 273 -17.58 -6.12 3.09
C SER A 273 -17.29 -4.76 3.73
N PRO A 274 -18.33 -3.98 4.13
CA PRO A 274 -18.14 -2.69 4.78
C PRO A 274 -17.61 -2.88 6.21
N GLY A 275 -16.90 -1.88 6.70
CA GLY A 275 -16.38 -1.87 8.07
C GLY A 275 -15.32 -0.81 8.30
N ASN A 276 -15.03 -0.53 9.57
CA ASN A 276 -13.87 0.28 9.94
C ASN A 276 -12.57 -0.53 9.74
N LYS A 277 -11.41 0.13 9.87
CA LYS A 277 -10.08 -0.49 9.67
C LYS A 277 -9.91 -1.80 10.47
N HIS A 278 -10.36 -1.83 11.72
CA HIS A 278 -10.22 -2.99 12.60
C HIS A 278 -11.11 -4.16 12.14
N GLN A 279 -12.35 -3.88 11.78
CA GLN A 279 -13.29 -4.89 11.26
C GLN A 279 -12.79 -5.48 9.96
N ARG A 280 -12.32 -4.66 9.01
CA ARG A 280 -11.76 -5.13 7.73
C ARG A 280 -10.51 -5.97 7.92
N SER A 281 -9.61 -5.58 8.84
CA SER A 281 -8.46 -6.42 9.24
C SER A 281 -8.90 -7.76 9.80
N GLY A 282 -10.00 -7.77 10.60
CA GLY A 282 -10.58 -8.97 11.16
C GLY A 282 -11.10 -9.96 10.10
N PHE A 283 -11.57 -9.48 8.94
CA PHE A 283 -12.01 -10.38 7.85
C PHE A 283 -10.84 -11.19 7.28
N TRP A 284 -9.69 -10.57 7.07
CA TRP A 284 -8.47 -11.26 6.64
C TRP A 284 -7.99 -12.28 7.67
N GLN A 285 -7.90 -11.86 8.94
CA GLN A 285 -7.48 -12.74 10.04
C GLN A 285 -8.39 -13.95 10.16
N PHE A 286 -9.70 -13.71 10.10
CA PHE A 286 -10.69 -14.77 10.14
C PHE A 286 -10.53 -15.74 8.98
N ALA A 287 -10.46 -15.25 7.75
CA ALA A 287 -10.34 -16.10 6.56
C ALA A 287 -9.08 -16.96 6.59
N MET A 288 -7.95 -16.42 7.02
CA MET A 288 -6.70 -17.17 7.20
C MET A 288 -6.82 -18.21 8.31
N ALA A 289 -7.40 -17.86 9.47
CA ALA A 289 -7.61 -18.79 10.58
C ALA A 289 -8.55 -19.95 10.23
N GLN A 290 -9.46 -19.75 9.27
CA GLN A 290 -10.33 -20.81 8.75
C GLN A 290 -9.72 -21.61 7.58
N GLY A 291 -8.51 -21.27 7.15
CA GLY A 291 -7.83 -21.94 6.04
C GLY A 291 -8.44 -21.66 4.66
N ILE A 292 -9.22 -20.59 4.52
CA ILE A 292 -9.93 -20.26 3.28
C ILE A 292 -8.94 -19.98 2.13
N PHE A 293 -7.84 -19.34 2.42
CA PHE A 293 -6.83 -18.96 1.43
C PHE A 293 -5.74 -20.01 1.18
N LEU A 294 -5.55 -20.94 2.12
CA LEU A 294 -4.47 -21.93 2.08
C LEU A 294 -4.99 -23.37 1.96
N GLU A 295 -6.06 -23.60 1.16
CA GLU A 295 -6.63 -24.91 0.84
C GLU A 295 -6.94 -25.76 2.10
N GLY A 296 -7.45 -25.14 3.15
CA GLY A 296 -7.80 -25.76 4.42
C GLY A 296 -6.71 -25.71 5.49
N ARG A 297 -5.50 -25.25 5.17
CA ARG A 297 -4.45 -25.01 6.16
C ARG A 297 -4.79 -23.75 6.97
N GLN A 298 -5.09 -23.93 8.23
CA GLN A 298 -5.37 -22.84 9.16
C GLN A 298 -4.07 -22.14 9.57
N GLU A 299 -4.10 -20.80 9.52
CA GLU A 299 -2.97 -19.98 9.90
C GLU A 299 -3.44 -18.66 10.50
N GLU A 300 -2.83 -18.23 11.61
CA GLU A 300 -3.07 -16.91 12.18
C GLU A 300 -2.14 -15.89 11.54
N ILE A 301 -2.70 -14.74 11.12
CA ILE A 301 -1.89 -13.59 10.70
C ILE A 301 -1.31 -12.94 11.95
N PRO A 302 0.01 -12.77 12.07
CA PRO A 302 0.61 -12.07 13.20
C PRO A 302 0.06 -10.63 13.32
N PRO A 303 -0.05 -10.07 14.51
CA PRO A 303 -0.45 -8.66 14.65
C PRO A 303 0.64 -7.75 14.06
N TYR A 304 0.22 -6.66 13.42
CA TYR A 304 1.16 -5.65 12.90
C TYR A 304 2.01 -5.03 14.02
N LYS A 305 3.32 -5.03 13.84
CA LYS A 305 4.32 -4.65 14.86
C LYS A 305 5.09 -3.36 14.50
N GLY A 306 4.51 -2.43 13.76
CA GLY A 306 5.20 -1.22 13.32
C GLY A 306 5.77 -0.38 14.47
N GLN A 307 5.11 -0.36 15.64
CA GLN A 307 5.66 0.33 16.81
C GLN A 307 6.96 -0.31 17.32
N MET A 308 7.12 -1.63 17.18
CA MET A 308 8.37 -2.30 17.56
C MET A 308 9.53 -1.84 16.66
N TRP A 309 9.28 -1.64 15.36
CA TRP A 309 10.30 -1.10 14.45
C TRP A 309 10.68 0.34 14.78
N LYS A 310 9.70 1.18 15.18
CA LYS A 310 10.01 2.54 15.67
C LYS A 310 10.88 2.51 16.91
N ASN A 311 10.54 1.67 17.89
CA ASN A 311 11.31 1.50 19.12
C ASN A 311 12.72 0.97 18.82
N SER A 312 12.85 -0.06 17.98
CA SER A 312 14.16 -0.60 17.57
C SER A 312 15.04 0.45 16.88
N CYS A 313 14.44 1.36 16.12
CA CYS A 313 15.17 2.47 15.51
C CYS A 313 15.76 3.43 16.58
N GLU A 314 15.00 3.71 17.65
CA GLU A 314 15.48 4.52 18.79
C GLU A 314 16.59 3.80 19.57
N GLU A 315 16.46 2.49 19.77
CA GLU A 315 17.45 1.64 20.44
C GLU A 315 18.78 1.55 19.66
N CYS A 316 18.76 1.64 18.32
CA CYS A 316 19.97 1.66 17.50
C CYS A 316 20.95 2.76 17.91
N ALA A 317 20.48 3.92 18.36
CA ALA A 317 21.33 5.03 18.76
C ALA A 317 22.21 4.69 19.98
N SER A 318 21.77 3.79 20.84
CA SER A 318 22.47 3.35 22.05
C SER A 318 23.19 2.01 21.89
N CYS A 319 23.05 1.33 20.74
CA CYS A 319 23.66 0.03 20.51
C CYS A 319 25.21 0.17 20.36
N PRO A 320 26.00 -0.61 21.12
CA PRO A 320 27.46 -0.52 21.07
C PRO A 320 28.09 -1.25 19.86
N ASP A 321 27.32 -2.09 19.17
CA ASP A 321 27.81 -2.96 18.10
C ASP A 321 27.08 -2.70 16.77
N CYS A 322 27.78 -2.01 15.86
CA CYS A 322 27.26 -1.69 14.53
C CYS A 322 26.95 -2.95 13.69
N ALA A 323 27.65 -4.07 13.92
CA ALA A 323 27.38 -5.31 13.20
C ALA A 323 26.00 -5.88 13.54
N LEU A 324 25.55 -5.75 14.78
CA LEU A 324 24.18 -6.15 15.18
C LEU A 324 23.13 -5.25 14.53
N ILE A 325 23.40 -3.94 14.41
CA ILE A 325 22.45 -2.99 13.81
C ILE A 325 22.20 -3.32 12.35
N THR A 326 23.22 -3.68 11.58
CA THR A 326 23.10 -3.99 10.15
C THR A 326 22.25 -5.23 9.86
N GLU A 327 22.08 -6.10 10.85
CA GLU A 327 21.20 -7.27 10.74
C GLU A 327 19.73 -6.98 11.13
N MET A 328 19.44 -5.84 11.77
CA MET A 328 18.08 -5.49 12.18
C MET A 328 17.18 -5.19 10.96
N ASP A 329 15.95 -5.64 11.00
CA ASP A 329 14.98 -5.42 9.92
C ASP A 329 14.73 -3.94 9.66
N VAL A 330 14.66 -3.13 10.72
CA VAL A 330 14.47 -1.69 10.57
C VAL A 330 15.64 -1.01 9.84
N PHE A 331 16.88 -1.46 10.05
CA PHE A 331 18.04 -0.98 9.31
C PHE A 331 17.91 -1.34 7.82
N LYS A 332 17.60 -2.60 7.53
CA LYS A 332 17.38 -3.09 6.17
C LYS A 332 16.20 -2.40 5.49
N PHE A 333 15.14 -2.03 6.24
CA PHE A 333 14.04 -1.22 5.71
C PHE A 333 14.51 0.17 5.26
N TYR A 334 15.27 0.89 6.07
CA TYR A 334 15.77 2.21 5.66
C TYR A 334 16.73 2.13 4.48
N GLN A 335 17.52 1.06 4.39
CA GLN A 335 18.35 0.78 3.23
C GLN A 335 17.50 0.57 1.97
N ALA A 336 16.47 -0.26 2.05
CA ALA A 336 15.53 -0.53 0.98
C ALA A 336 14.75 0.74 0.56
N ALA A 337 14.25 1.52 1.53
CA ALA A 337 13.53 2.77 1.27
C ALA A 337 14.41 3.82 0.57
N THR A 338 15.68 3.91 0.94
CA THR A 338 16.63 4.81 0.28
C THR A 338 16.89 4.38 -1.16
N ILE A 339 17.08 3.08 -1.39
CA ILE A 339 17.28 2.51 -2.73
C ILE A 339 16.05 2.75 -3.61
N HIS A 340 14.86 2.42 -3.11
CA HIS A 340 13.59 2.67 -3.80
C HIS A 340 13.45 4.15 -4.21
N LYS A 341 13.57 5.05 -3.24
CA LYS A 341 13.43 6.50 -3.50
C LYS A 341 14.44 7.00 -4.52
N THR A 342 15.70 6.58 -4.40
CA THR A 342 16.77 6.99 -5.31
C THR A 342 16.48 6.51 -6.73
N TYR A 343 16.14 5.23 -6.88
CA TYR A 343 15.77 4.67 -8.17
C TYR A 343 14.59 5.39 -8.81
N VAL A 344 13.49 5.56 -8.06
CA VAL A 344 12.29 6.23 -8.58
C VAL A 344 12.60 7.66 -9.02
N LEU A 345 13.25 8.45 -8.18
CA LEU A 345 13.45 9.88 -8.47
C LEU A 345 14.57 10.17 -9.46
N GLN A 346 15.63 9.36 -9.48
CA GLN A 346 16.84 9.67 -10.25
C GLN A 346 16.99 8.83 -11.53
N GLU A 347 16.28 7.72 -11.65
CA GLU A 347 16.36 6.82 -12.81
C GLU A 347 14.99 6.66 -13.48
N LEU A 348 14.01 6.10 -12.77
CA LEU A 348 12.71 5.75 -13.35
C LEU A 348 11.95 6.97 -13.88
N LEU A 349 11.69 7.96 -13.06
CA LEU A 349 10.91 9.13 -13.47
C LEU A 349 11.61 9.97 -14.57
N PRO A 350 12.92 10.22 -14.53
CA PRO A 350 13.64 10.88 -15.62
C PRO A 350 13.55 10.12 -16.94
N ALA A 351 13.54 8.78 -16.94
CA ALA A 351 13.35 7.97 -18.16
C ALA A 351 11.96 8.18 -18.80
N HIS A 352 10.99 8.68 -18.04
CA HIS A 352 9.65 9.05 -18.48
C HIS A 352 9.43 10.58 -18.61
N ASP A 353 10.50 11.35 -18.79
CA ASP A 353 10.47 12.82 -18.91
C ASP A 353 9.85 13.52 -17.67
N ILE A 354 10.01 12.96 -16.49
CA ILE A 354 9.55 13.51 -15.22
C ILE A 354 10.76 13.84 -14.35
N SER A 355 11.04 15.13 -14.14
CA SER A 355 12.04 15.60 -13.17
C SER A 355 11.33 16.04 -11.90
N ALA A 356 11.40 15.22 -10.84
CA ALA A 356 10.70 15.42 -9.57
C ALA A 356 11.64 15.53 -8.34
N TYR A 357 12.93 15.71 -8.55
CA TYR A 357 13.92 15.84 -7.47
C TYR A 357 14.52 17.24 -7.38
#